data_47cff0fe220b6ef7654c765f129a7018
#
_entry.id   47cff0fe220b6ef7654c765f129a7018
#
_cell.length_a   1.000
_cell.length_b   1.000
_cell.length_c   1.000
_cell.angle_alpha   90.00
_cell.angle_beta   90.00
_cell.angle_gamma   90.00
#
_symmetry.space_group_name_H-M   'P 1'
#
loop_
_entity.id
_entity.type
_entity.pdbx_description
1 polymer ?
#
loop_
_entity_poly.entity_id
_entity_poly.type
_entity_poly.pdbx_seq_one_letter_code
_entity_poly.pdbx_strand_id
1 'polypeptide(L)'
;LREMEPVRIAGRMEHFKDTRSNTIAIVDYAHNYASVTALLDYVDQRYGSEKPEITLITGSAGNKAYDRRAEIVHAAQDRIDHLVLTFEDTDDEPVEQVCADMNDSVTNPQLDVKTILDRAEAVETTVSRDRKDHEHLHIILIIGKGNERWFKDHGKHIPYEGDDRIVERVFRLK
;
A
#
# COMPACT_ATOMS: atom_id res chain seq x y z
N LEU A 1 -8.93 -21.38 28.15
CA LEU A 1 -7.86 -20.87 27.30
C LEU A 1 -8.19 -19.39 27.02
N ARG A 2 -7.43 -18.45 27.60
CA ARG A 2 -7.50 -17.04 27.21
C ARG A 2 -6.96 -16.95 25.81
N GLU A 3 -7.78 -16.51 24.84
CA GLU A 3 -7.31 -16.08 23.54
C GLU A 3 -6.32 -14.94 23.79
N MET A 4 -5.06 -15.17 23.44
CA MET A 4 -4.05 -14.10 23.44
C MET A 4 -4.42 -13.15 22.33
N GLU A 5 -4.74 -11.89 22.68
CA GLU A 5 -4.88 -10.85 21.65
C GLU A 5 -3.57 -10.76 20.87
N PRO A 6 -3.62 -10.72 19.53
CA PRO A 6 -2.42 -10.58 18.72
C PRO A 6 -1.71 -9.27 19.09
N VAL A 7 -0.41 -9.35 19.35
CA VAL A 7 0.43 -8.18 19.61
C VAL A 7 0.39 -7.29 18.37
N ARG A 8 -0.21 -6.11 18.48
CA ARG A 8 -0.20 -5.12 17.39
C ARG A 8 1.18 -4.47 17.33
N ILE A 9 1.89 -4.67 16.22
CA ILE A 9 3.13 -3.97 15.94
C ILE A 9 2.79 -2.84 14.96
N ALA A 10 3.01 -1.60 15.38
CA ALA A 10 2.72 -0.43 14.56
C ALA A 10 3.41 -0.52 13.19
N GLY A 11 2.67 -0.23 12.12
CA GLY A 11 3.14 -0.31 10.74
C GLY A 11 3.32 -1.72 10.18
N ARG A 12 2.88 -2.77 10.91
CA ARG A 12 2.88 -4.15 10.43
C ARG A 12 1.49 -4.75 10.57
N MET A 13 0.90 -5.14 9.43
CA MET A 13 -0.46 -5.69 9.39
C MET A 13 -1.45 -4.85 10.20
N GLU A 14 -1.29 -3.54 10.16
CA GLU A 14 -2.12 -2.62 10.95
C GLU A 14 -3.42 -2.33 10.19
N HIS A 15 -4.54 -2.73 10.79
CA HIS A 15 -5.86 -2.65 10.17
C HIS A 15 -6.62 -1.42 10.62
N PHE A 16 -7.16 -0.70 9.65
CA PHE A 16 -8.06 0.44 9.84
C PHE A 16 -9.36 0.13 9.12
N LYS A 17 -10.47 0.06 9.86
CA LYS A 17 -11.81 -0.16 9.29
C LYS A 17 -12.60 1.15 9.33
N ASP A 18 -13.08 1.59 8.18
CA ASP A 18 -14.04 2.70 8.16
C ASP A 18 -15.40 2.22 8.68
N THR A 19 -15.93 2.92 9.69
CA THR A 19 -17.24 2.61 10.28
C THR A 19 -18.42 3.09 9.43
N ARG A 20 -18.17 3.83 8.37
CA ARG A 20 -19.18 4.49 7.52
C ARG A 20 -19.24 3.92 6.10
N SER A 21 -18.31 3.07 5.75
CA SER A 21 -18.22 2.43 4.44
C SER A 21 -17.76 0.98 4.58
N ASN A 22 -17.74 0.25 3.48
CA ASN A 22 -17.22 -1.11 3.44
C ASN A 22 -15.74 -1.11 2.99
N THR A 23 -14.90 -0.30 3.67
CA THR A 23 -13.50 -0.12 3.31
C THR A 23 -12.59 -0.46 4.48
N ILE A 24 -11.57 -1.26 4.21
CA ILE A 24 -10.50 -1.61 5.14
C ILE A 24 -9.17 -1.20 4.53
N ALA A 25 -8.36 -0.45 5.26
CA ALA A 25 -6.97 -0.18 4.91
C ALA A 25 -6.03 -1.01 5.79
N ILE A 26 -4.99 -1.57 5.18
CA ILE A 26 -3.94 -2.33 5.88
C ILE A 26 -2.61 -1.67 5.58
N VAL A 27 -1.94 -1.21 6.63
CA VAL A 27 -0.60 -0.60 6.55
C VAL A 27 0.45 -1.62 6.95
N ASP A 28 1.45 -1.84 6.09
CA ASP A 28 2.49 -2.85 6.31
C ASP A 28 3.86 -2.43 5.75
N TYR A 29 4.94 -3.01 6.27
CA TYR A 29 6.31 -2.83 5.77
C TYR A 29 6.69 -3.76 4.61
N ALA A 30 5.79 -4.53 4.04
CA ALA A 30 6.06 -5.40 2.90
C ALA A 30 6.79 -4.63 1.79
N HIS A 31 7.87 -5.20 1.23
CA HIS A 31 8.74 -4.51 0.27
C HIS A 31 9.51 -5.46 -0.67
N ASN A 32 9.13 -6.72 -0.74
CA ASN A 32 9.72 -7.71 -1.65
C ASN A 32 8.68 -8.78 -2.03
N TYR A 33 9.05 -9.67 -2.95
CA TYR A 33 8.14 -10.72 -3.44
C TYR A 33 7.51 -11.54 -2.31
N ALA A 34 8.32 -12.03 -1.39
CA ALA A 34 7.85 -12.92 -0.32
C ALA A 34 6.88 -12.22 0.65
N SER A 35 7.20 -10.98 1.06
CA SER A 35 6.36 -10.24 2.00
C SER A 35 5.06 -9.76 1.36
N VAL A 36 5.07 -9.37 0.09
CA VAL A 36 3.85 -9.01 -0.66
C VAL A 36 2.96 -10.23 -0.87
N THR A 37 3.54 -11.37 -1.24
CA THR A 37 2.81 -12.64 -1.37
C THR A 37 2.14 -13.02 -0.05
N ALA A 38 2.88 -12.97 1.07
CA ALA A 38 2.33 -13.32 2.38
C ALA A 38 1.18 -12.38 2.79
N LEU A 39 1.29 -11.09 2.49
CA LEU A 39 0.22 -10.12 2.76
C LEU A 39 -1.04 -10.45 1.93
N LEU A 40 -0.88 -10.75 0.64
CA LEU A 40 -2.00 -11.12 -0.22
C LEU A 40 -2.62 -12.47 0.17
N ASP A 41 -1.82 -13.45 0.60
CA ASP A 41 -2.32 -14.73 1.13
C ASP A 41 -3.21 -14.49 2.36
N TYR A 42 -2.80 -13.59 3.25
CA TYR A 42 -3.62 -13.20 4.39
C TYR A 42 -4.96 -12.57 3.94
N VAL A 43 -4.93 -11.67 2.96
CA VAL A 43 -6.15 -11.03 2.43
C VAL A 43 -7.09 -12.08 1.83
N ASP A 44 -6.57 -12.99 1.03
CA ASP A 44 -7.37 -14.07 0.42
C ASP A 44 -8.00 -14.99 1.48
N GLN A 45 -7.23 -15.37 2.50
CA GLN A 45 -7.73 -16.22 3.58
C GLN A 45 -8.79 -15.53 4.43
N ARG A 46 -8.61 -14.23 4.69
CA ARG A 46 -9.49 -13.48 5.61
C ARG A 46 -10.73 -12.91 4.94
N TYR A 47 -10.59 -12.45 3.70
CA TYR A 47 -11.60 -11.68 2.99
C TYR A 47 -12.01 -12.24 1.62
N GLY A 48 -11.32 -13.26 1.12
CA GLY A 48 -11.51 -13.76 -0.26
C GLY A 48 -12.93 -14.24 -0.55
N SER A 49 -13.66 -14.76 0.46
CA SER A 49 -15.07 -15.16 0.31
C SER A 49 -16.03 -14.00 0.00
N GLU A 50 -15.64 -12.79 0.40
CA GLU A 50 -16.39 -11.55 0.15
C GLU A 50 -16.08 -10.92 -1.21
N LYS A 51 -15.09 -11.49 -1.95
CA LYS A 51 -14.63 -11.01 -3.26
C LYS A 51 -14.31 -9.51 -3.24
N PRO A 52 -13.38 -9.08 -2.37
CA PRO A 52 -13.05 -7.66 -2.23
C PRO A 52 -12.43 -7.11 -3.51
N GLU A 53 -12.64 -5.83 -3.76
CA GLU A 53 -11.83 -5.05 -4.69
C GLU A 53 -10.54 -4.61 -3.98
N ILE A 54 -9.40 -4.99 -4.52
CA ILE A 54 -8.10 -4.82 -3.86
C ILE A 54 -7.27 -3.76 -4.58
N THR A 55 -6.86 -2.74 -3.83
CA THR A 55 -5.92 -1.71 -4.29
C THR A 55 -4.61 -1.85 -3.54
N LEU A 56 -3.49 -1.86 -4.25
CA LEU A 56 -2.14 -1.80 -3.68
C LEU A 56 -1.54 -0.42 -3.93
N ILE A 57 -1.11 0.26 -2.87
CA ILE A 57 -0.33 1.50 -2.93
C ILE A 57 1.10 1.17 -2.52
N THR A 58 2.04 1.42 -3.42
CA THR A 58 3.45 1.10 -3.20
C THR A 58 4.38 2.02 -3.96
N GLY A 59 5.60 2.12 -3.48
CA GLY A 59 6.75 2.62 -4.19
C GLY A 59 7.89 1.61 -4.13
N SER A 60 9.10 2.09 -4.32
CA SER A 60 10.31 1.32 -4.08
C SER A 60 11.47 2.26 -3.72
N ALA A 61 12.45 1.74 -2.99
CA ALA A 61 13.65 2.48 -2.67
C ALA A 61 14.47 2.78 -3.94
N GLY A 62 15.07 3.98 -3.96
CA GLY A 62 16.00 4.40 -5.02
C GLY A 62 17.43 3.93 -4.78
N ASN A 63 18.25 3.98 -5.83
CA ASN A 63 19.68 3.70 -5.85
C ASN A 63 20.11 2.32 -5.35
N LYS A 64 19.17 1.43 -5.12
CA LYS A 64 19.42 0.06 -4.62
C LYS A 64 18.21 -0.82 -4.86
N ALA A 65 18.42 -2.14 -4.72
CA ALA A 65 17.35 -3.11 -4.72
C ALA A 65 16.42 -3.03 -5.95
N TYR A 66 17.00 -2.78 -7.14
CA TYR A 66 16.25 -2.63 -8.39
C TYR A 66 15.35 -3.82 -8.70
N ASP A 67 15.78 -5.04 -8.34
CA ASP A 67 14.99 -6.27 -8.53
C ASP A 67 13.65 -6.21 -7.78
N ARG A 68 13.59 -5.53 -6.64
CA ARG A 68 12.36 -5.40 -5.84
C ARG A 68 11.24 -4.67 -6.57
N ARG A 69 11.57 -3.79 -7.52
CA ARG A 69 10.57 -3.08 -8.32
C ARG A 69 9.70 -4.06 -9.09
N ALA A 70 10.35 -4.97 -9.84
CA ALA A 70 9.67 -6.02 -10.57
C ALA A 70 9.06 -7.07 -9.63
N GLU A 71 9.75 -7.45 -8.55
CA GLU A 71 9.27 -8.43 -7.58
C GLU A 71 7.94 -8.05 -6.94
N ILE A 72 7.79 -6.79 -6.50
CA ILE A 72 6.55 -6.29 -5.91
C ILE A 72 5.40 -6.39 -6.92
N VAL A 73 5.65 -5.92 -8.14
CA VAL A 73 4.64 -5.94 -9.22
C VAL A 73 4.26 -7.38 -9.56
N HIS A 74 5.23 -8.27 -9.77
CA HIS A 74 4.97 -9.67 -10.12
C HIS A 74 4.26 -10.44 -9.02
N ALA A 75 4.52 -10.14 -7.75
CA ALA A 75 3.80 -10.76 -6.64
C ALA A 75 2.33 -10.35 -6.58
N ALA A 76 2.00 -9.15 -7.05
CA ALA A 76 0.69 -8.54 -6.84
C ALA A 76 -0.22 -8.52 -8.07
N GLN A 77 0.32 -8.31 -9.29
CA GLN A 77 -0.45 -7.90 -10.46
C GLN A 77 -1.64 -8.78 -10.85
N ASP A 78 -1.60 -10.08 -10.54
CA ASP A 78 -2.68 -11.01 -10.86
C ASP A 78 -3.64 -11.25 -9.69
N ARG A 79 -3.45 -10.53 -8.59
CA ARG A 79 -4.18 -10.70 -7.32
C ARG A 79 -4.82 -9.41 -6.80
N ILE A 80 -4.64 -8.31 -7.50
CA ILE A 80 -5.19 -6.99 -7.18
C ILE A 80 -5.92 -6.41 -8.38
N ASP A 81 -6.81 -5.45 -8.14
CA ASP A 81 -7.58 -4.77 -9.19
C ASP A 81 -6.93 -3.44 -9.59
N HIS A 82 -6.32 -2.75 -8.63
CA HIS A 82 -5.68 -1.45 -8.83
C HIS A 82 -4.28 -1.40 -8.21
N LEU A 83 -3.36 -0.84 -8.96
CA LEU A 83 -2.00 -0.53 -8.52
C LEU A 83 -1.78 0.98 -8.54
N VAL A 84 -1.45 1.56 -7.40
CA VAL A 84 -1.06 2.97 -7.28
C VAL A 84 0.42 3.05 -6.97
N LEU A 85 1.20 3.55 -7.93
CA LEU A 85 2.63 3.77 -7.80
C LEU A 85 2.90 5.18 -7.26
N THR A 86 3.77 5.27 -6.26
CA THR A 86 4.01 6.53 -5.55
C THR A 86 5.42 6.61 -4.96
N PHE A 87 5.73 7.75 -4.35
CA PHE A 87 6.99 7.97 -3.66
C PHE A 87 7.19 7.00 -2.49
N GLU A 88 8.41 6.52 -2.38
CA GLU A 88 8.96 5.86 -1.19
C GLU A 88 10.34 6.52 -0.92
N ASP A 89 11.33 5.83 -0.44
CA ASP A 89 12.66 6.40 -0.20
C ASP A 89 13.52 6.36 -1.48
N THR A 90 13.19 7.19 -2.47
CA THR A 90 13.88 7.19 -3.77
C THR A 90 15.28 7.82 -3.73
N ASP A 91 15.57 8.60 -2.67
CA ASP A 91 16.84 9.25 -2.42
C ASP A 91 17.26 10.17 -3.60
N ASP A 92 18.39 9.90 -4.28
CA ASP A 92 18.86 10.69 -5.41
C ASP A 92 18.21 10.30 -6.75
N GLU A 93 17.47 9.19 -6.77
CA GLU A 93 16.80 8.73 -8.00
C GLU A 93 15.46 9.43 -8.19
N PRO A 94 15.15 9.93 -9.39
CA PRO A 94 13.86 10.56 -9.64
C PRO A 94 12.70 9.58 -9.37
N VAL A 95 11.71 10.03 -8.60
CA VAL A 95 10.53 9.21 -8.27
C VAL A 95 9.78 8.75 -9.53
N GLU A 96 9.74 9.59 -10.56
CA GLU A 96 9.16 9.29 -11.86
C GLU A 96 9.81 8.08 -12.51
N GLN A 97 11.15 7.96 -12.40
CA GLN A 97 11.88 6.83 -12.97
C GLN A 97 11.58 5.55 -12.18
N VAL A 98 11.58 5.61 -10.85
CA VAL A 98 11.24 4.45 -10.01
C VAL A 98 9.82 3.94 -10.33
N CYS A 99 8.85 4.85 -10.43
CA CYS A 99 7.48 4.49 -10.79
C CYS A 99 7.38 3.95 -12.22
N ALA A 100 8.14 4.51 -13.18
CA ALA A 100 8.17 4.03 -14.56
C ALA A 100 8.73 2.60 -14.64
N ASP A 101 9.83 2.30 -13.95
CA ASP A 101 10.41 0.94 -13.91
C ASP A 101 9.42 -0.08 -13.33
N MET A 102 8.69 0.30 -12.29
CA MET A 102 7.65 -0.55 -11.73
C MET A 102 6.50 -0.77 -12.71
N ASN A 103 6.04 0.30 -13.37
CA ASN A 103 4.98 0.21 -14.38
C ASN A 103 5.39 -0.65 -15.57
N ASP A 104 6.64 -0.54 -16.03
CA ASP A 104 7.18 -1.34 -17.13
C ASP A 104 7.26 -2.85 -16.80
N SER A 105 7.24 -3.18 -15.51
CA SER A 105 7.21 -4.57 -15.02
C SER A 105 5.81 -5.19 -15.05
N VAL A 106 4.77 -4.39 -15.30
CA VAL A 106 3.38 -4.87 -15.37
C VAL A 106 3.18 -5.60 -16.70
N THR A 107 2.73 -6.85 -16.61
CA THR A 107 2.41 -7.70 -17.77
C THR A 107 0.93 -8.06 -17.85
N ASN A 108 0.16 -7.84 -16.78
CA ASN A 108 -1.27 -8.07 -16.76
C ASN A 108 -2.03 -6.89 -17.39
N PRO A 109 -2.64 -7.05 -18.58
CA PRO A 109 -3.32 -5.95 -19.27
C PRO A 109 -4.65 -5.54 -18.60
N GLN A 110 -5.13 -6.30 -17.65
CA GLN A 110 -6.39 -6.03 -16.91
C GLN A 110 -6.16 -5.17 -15.68
N LEU A 111 -4.91 -5.03 -15.22
CA LEU A 111 -4.59 -4.26 -14.04
C LEU A 111 -4.73 -2.76 -14.32
N ASP A 112 -5.55 -2.07 -13.52
CA ASP A 112 -5.62 -0.60 -13.54
C ASP A 112 -4.42 -0.03 -12.78
N VAL A 113 -3.54 0.67 -13.49
CA VAL A 113 -2.31 1.26 -12.93
C VAL A 113 -2.40 2.77 -12.97
N LYS A 114 -2.13 3.41 -11.82
CA LYS A 114 -2.02 4.87 -11.69
C LYS A 114 -0.70 5.23 -11.02
N THR A 115 -0.13 6.35 -11.44
CA THR A 115 1.02 6.97 -10.78
C THR A 115 0.58 8.27 -10.15
N ILE A 116 0.77 8.39 -8.84
CA ILE A 116 0.54 9.61 -8.06
C ILE A 116 1.81 9.84 -7.26
N LEU A 117 2.65 10.78 -7.69
CA LEU A 117 4.01 10.94 -7.16
C LEU A 117 4.03 11.32 -5.68
N ASP A 118 3.14 12.19 -5.23
CA ASP A 118 2.99 12.52 -3.81
C ASP A 118 2.30 11.38 -3.07
N ARG A 119 3.00 10.76 -2.12
CA ARG A 119 2.48 9.61 -1.38
C ARG A 119 1.30 9.96 -0.49
N ALA A 120 1.31 11.13 0.15
CA ALA A 120 0.19 11.56 0.97
C ALA A 120 -1.07 11.73 0.11
N GLU A 121 -0.93 12.36 -1.05
CA GLU A 121 -2.01 12.47 -2.04
C GLU A 121 -2.47 11.10 -2.54
N ALA A 122 -1.54 10.18 -2.85
CA ALA A 122 -1.86 8.83 -3.30
C ALA A 122 -2.73 8.08 -2.28
N VAL A 123 -2.34 8.11 -1.00
CA VAL A 123 -3.09 7.45 0.08
C VAL A 123 -4.44 8.13 0.28
N GLU A 124 -4.46 9.46 0.42
CA GLU A 124 -5.68 10.21 0.71
C GLU A 124 -6.73 10.08 -0.39
N THR A 125 -6.32 10.22 -1.65
CA THR A 125 -7.24 10.14 -2.79
C THR A 125 -7.78 8.73 -3.00
N THR A 126 -6.95 7.71 -2.84
CA THR A 126 -7.36 6.30 -2.96
C THR A 126 -8.35 5.94 -1.87
N VAL A 127 -8.02 6.21 -0.60
CA VAL A 127 -8.91 5.92 0.53
C VAL A 127 -10.22 6.70 0.41
N SER A 128 -10.17 7.96 -0.01
CA SER A 128 -11.37 8.79 -0.21
C SER A 128 -12.24 8.32 -1.37
N ARG A 129 -11.64 7.75 -2.41
CA ARG A 129 -12.38 7.15 -3.53
C ARG A 129 -13.15 5.91 -3.08
N ASP A 130 -12.45 4.97 -2.48
CA ASP A 130 -12.99 3.65 -2.17
C ASP A 130 -14.09 3.70 -1.10
N ARG A 131 -13.96 4.59 -0.12
CA ARG A 131 -14.99 4.77 0.89
C ARG A 131 -16.32 5.36 0.39
N LYS A 132 -16.41 5.79 -0.86
CA LYS A 132 -17.67 6.24 -1.48
C LYS A 132 -18.51 5.08 -2.01
N ASP A 133 -17.88 3.94 -2.25
CA ASP A 133 -18.60 2.72 -2.61
C ASP A 133 -19.03 2.00 -1.31
N HIS A 134 -20.33 1.78 -1.17
CA HIS A 134 -20.91 1.07 -0.03
C HIS A 134 -21.40 -0.34 -0.39
N GLU A 135 -21.33 -0.72 -1.66
CA GLU A 135 -21.82 -1.99 -2.16
C GLU A 135 -20.77 -3.09 -2.11
N HIS A 136 -19.50 -2.73 -2.38
CA HIS A 136 -18.38 -3.68 -2.42
C HIS A 136 -17.46 -3.52 -1.21
N LEU A 137 -16.84 -4.62 -0.81
CA LEU A 137 -15.73 -4.56 0.14
C LEU A 137 -14.47 -4.07 -0.58
N HIS A 138 -13.89 -2.98 -0.11
CA HIS A 138 -12.60 -2.48 -0.59
C HIS A 138 -11.50 -2.79 0.43
N ILE A 139 -10.42 -3.40 -0.04
CA ILE A 139 -9.20 -3.63 0.73
C ILE A 139 -8.09 -2.77 0.11
N ILE A 140 -7.58 -1.82 0.87
CA ILE A 140 -6.47 -0.96 0.46
C ILE A 140 -5.22 -1.39 1.20
N LEU A 141 -4.25 -1.91 0.47
CA LEU A 141 -2.94 -2.30 0.98
C LEU A 141 -1.96 -1.15 0.76
N ILE A 142 -1.39 -0.61 1.82
CA ILE A 142 -0.43 0.49 1.78
C ILE A 142 0.89 -0.03 2.33
N ILE A 143 1.87 -0.23 1.46
CA ILE A 143 3.09 -0.96 1.81
C ILE A 143 4.37 -0.14 1.62
N GLY A 144 5.42 -0.59 2.28
CA GLY A 144 6.79 -0.09 2.16
C GLY A 144 7.23 0.84 3.28
N LYS A 145 6.36 1.74 3.75
CA LYS A 145 6.71 2.73 4.80
C LYS A 145 6.23 2.36 6.21
N GLY A 146 5.21 1.48 6.33
CA GLY A 146 4.65 1.15 7.64
C GLY A 146 4.25 2.40 8.42
N ASN A 147 4.79 2.58 9.64
CA ASN A 147 4.51 3.75 10.48
C ASN A 147 5.62 4.82 10.46
N GLU A 148 6.49 4.82 9.46
CA GLU A 148 7.55 5.83 9.35
C GLU A 148 6.99 7.23 9.14
N ARG A 149 7.69 8.23 9.70
CA ARG A 149 7.30 9.65 9.71
C ARG A 149 8.23 10.53 8.88
N TRP A 150 8.96 9.92 7.97
CA TRP A 150 9.94 10.60 7.12
C TRP A 150 10.16 9.84 5.81
N PHE A 151 10.66 10.55 4.81
CA PHE A 151 11.22 9.98 3.60
C PHE A 151 12.72 10.24 3.54
N LYS A 152 13.44 9.35 2.88
CA LYS A 152 14.80 9.62 2.43
C LYS A 152 14.76 10.25 1.03
N ASP A 153 15.25 11.47 0.94
CA ASP A 153 15.27 12.25 -0.30
C ASP A 153 16.57 13.07 -0.36
N HIS A 154 17.41 12.84 -1.39
CA HIS A 154 18.73 13.47 -1.56
C HIS A 154 19.57 13.46 -0.27
N GLY A 155 19.68 12.30 0.37
CA GLY A 155 20.43 12.10 1.61
C GLY A 155 19.83 12.75 2.86
N LYS A 156 18.64 13.34 2.76
CA LYS A 156 17.94 14.00 3.87
C LYS A 156 16.69 13.23 4.30
N HIS A 157 16.33 13.37 5.57
CA HIS A 157 15.06 12.91 6.07
C HIS A 157 14.04 14.05 5.96
N ILE A 158 13.07 13.86 5.06
CA ILE A 158 11.97 14.81 4.85
C ILE A 158 10.77 14.36 5.69
N PRO A 159 10.15 15.24 6.50
CA PRO A 159 9.00 14.89 7.32
C PRO A 159 7.83 14.35 6.48
N TYR A 160 7.17 13.33 7.01
CA TYR A 160 6.00 12.70 6.41
C TYR A 160 4.93 12.45 7.48
N GLU A 161 3.66 12.67 7.16
CA GLU A 161 2.54 12.43 8.09
C GLU A 161 2.47 10.96 8.53
N GLY A 162 2.71 10.03 7.61
CA GLY A 162 2.61 8.59 7.79
C GLY A 162 1.34 8.00 7.21
N ASP A 163 1.45 6.85 6.60
CA ASP A 163 0.34 6.15 5.94
C ASP A 163 -0.84 5.90 6.91
N ASP A 164 -0.53 5.42 8.10
CA ASP A 164 -1.49 5.12 9.16
C ASP A 164 -2.27 6.37 9.60
N ARG A 165 -1.58 7.49 9.84
CA ARG A 165 -2.23 8.75 10.25
C ARG A 165 -3.10 9.34 9.17
N ILE A 166 -2.69 9.23 7.90
CA ILE A 166 -3.52 9.69 6.77
C ILE A 166 -4.81 8.88 6.73
N VAL A 167 -4.72 7.54 6.86
CA VAL A 167 -5.90 6.67 6.90
C VAL A 167 -6.81 7.02 8.07
N GLU A 168 -6.26 7.15 9.29
CA GLU A 168 -7.02 7.54 10.49
C GLU A 168 -7.77 8.87 10.27
N ARG A 169 -7.08 9.86 9.71
CA ARG A 169 -7.65 11.16 9.41
C ARG A 169 -8.80 11.08 8.40
N VAL A 170 -8.60 10.35 7.30
CA VAL A 170 -9.63 10.19 6.26
C VAL A 170 -10.82 9.39 6.77
N PHE A 171 -10.60 8.32 7.51
CA PHE A 171 -11.67 7.54 8.14
C PHE A 171 -12.27 8.24 9.37
N ARG A 172 -11.65 9.31 9.85
CA ARG A 172 -12.03 10.03 11.07
C ARG A 172 -12.09 9.09 12.30
N LEU A 173 -11.11 8.21 12.40
CA LEU A 173 -10.90 7.39 13.59
C LEU A 173 -10.33 8.27 14.72
N LYS A 174 -10.73 7.96 15.97
CA LYS A 174 -10.26 8.67 17.17
C LYS A 174 -9.20 7.85 17.88
#